data_90fe2cb66474957ecdfaa7b145237504
#
_entry.id   90fe2cb66474957ecdfaa7b145237504
#
_cell.length_a   1.000
_cell.length_b   1.000
_cell.length_c   1.000
_cell.angle_alpha   90.00
_cell.angle_beta   90.00
_cell.angle_gamma   90.00
#
_symmetry.space_group_name_H-M   'P 1'
#
loop_
_entity.id
_entity.type
_entity.pdbx_description
1 polymer ?
#
loop_
_entity_poly.entity_id
_entity_poly.type
_entity_poly.pdbx_seq_one_letter_code
_entity_poly.pdbx_strand_id
1 'polypeptide(L)'
;MAIDEHKMEEPAVSGLLYLGAAHFDGDPGELLPAYDRMLERFGIDALDVHLCIVRDDGLTVFDACPSKAVHEEFIKSDMFLGAVAAAGLPAPRIEGLGDIQVAHLRHEVRP
;
A
#
# COMPACT_ATOMS: atom_id res chain seq x y z
N MET A 1 30.84 5.01 9.19
CA MET A 1 30.01 3.89 8.76
C MET A 1 30.18 3.70 7.27
N ALA A 2 30.49 2.49 6.87
CA ALA A 2 30.62 2.21 5.43
C ALA A 2 29.21 2.21 4.81
N ILE A 3 29.05 2.93 3.72
CA ILE A 3 27.83 2.89 2.94
C ILE A 3 27.91 1.66 2.06
N ASP A 4 26.85 0.89 2.00
CA ASP A 4 26.75 -0.24 1.12
C ASP A 4 26.67 0.28 -0.33
N GLU A 5 27.74 0.11 -1.10
CA GLU A 5 27.81 0.57 -2.49
C GLU A 5 26.75 -0.11 -3.35
N HIS A 6 26.45 -1.37 -3.07
CA HIS A 6 25.42 -2.09 -3.80
C HIS A 6 24.06 -1.41 -3.61
N LYS A 7 23.77 -0.98 -2.40
CA LYS A 7 22.54 -0.28 -2.09
C LYS A 7 22.45 1.08 -2.78
N MET A 8 23.58 1.75 -2.90
CA MET A 8 23.66 3.02 -3.62
C MET A 8 23.52 2.86 -5.14
N GLU A 9 23.88 1.70 -5.65
CA GLU A 9 23.77 1.39 -7.07
C GLU A 9 22.36 0.97 -7.47
N GLU A 10 21.52 0.62 -6.52
CA GLU A 10 20.14 0.33 -6.83
C GLU A 10 19.51 1.56 -7.48
N PRO A 11 18.80 1.36 -8.61
CA PRO A 11 18.20 2.50 -9.27
C PRO A 11 17.27 3.21 -8.32
N ALA A 12 17.61 4.44 -7.99
CA ALA A 12 16.69 5.29 -7.26
C ALA A 12 15.44 5.44 -8.11
N VAL A 13 14.31 5.42 -7.45
CA VAL A 13 13.06 5.75 -8.13
C VAL A 13 13.20 7.17 -8.66
N SER A 14 12.97 7.35 -9.95
CA SER A 14 13.05 8.67 -10.57
C SER A 14 11.95 9.54 -9.98
N GLY A 15 12.36 10.52 -9.15
CA GLY A 15 11.45 11.37 -8.44
C GLY A 15 10.97 10.75 -7.12
N LEU A 16 10.04 11.43 -6.48
CA LEU A 16 9.49 11.00 -5.21
C LEU A 16 8.34 10.02 -5.44
N LEU A 17 8.25 9.01 -4.58
CA LEU A 17 7.11 8.09 -4.60
C LEU A 17 5.85 8.85 -4.18
N TYR A 18 4.74 8.53 -4.85
CA TYR A 18 3.43 9.11 -4.54
C TYR A 18 2.68 8.18 -3.58
N LEU A 19 2.19 8.72 -2.47
CA LEU A 19 1.46 7.95 -1.47
C LEU A 19 -0.04 8.08 -1.67
N GLY A 20 -0.71 6.91 -1.70
CA GLY A 20 -2.15 6.82 -1.69
C GLY A 20 -2.63 6.07 -0.47
N ALA A 21 -3.88 6.29 -0.11
CA ALA A 21 -4.56 5.59 0.96
C ALA A 21 -5.86 4.99 0.47
N ALA A 22 -6.15 3.77 0.91
CA ALA A 22 -7.42 3.10 0.70
C ALA A 22 -8.08 2.86 2.05
N HIS A 23 -9.24 3.45 2.26
CA HIS A 23 -9.98 3.33 3.52
C HIS A 23 -11.11 2.31 3.34
N PHE A 24 -11.04 1.24 4.11
CA PHE A 24 -12.07 0.21 4.15
C PHE A 24 -12.87 0.38 5.43
N ASP A 25 -14.14 0.72 5.31
CA ASP A 25 -15.00 0.95 6.46
C ASP A 25 -15.70 -0.35 6.87
N GLY A 26 -15.78 -0.61 8.17
CA GLY A 26 -16.39 -1.80 8.71
C GLY A 26 -15.72 -2.29 9.98
N ASP A 27 -16.15 -3.45 10.45
CA ASP A 27 -15.57 -4.08 11.63
C ASP A 27 -14.17 -4.60 11.30
N PRO A 28 -13.13 -4.10 11.99
CA PRO A 28 -11.76 -4.58 11.74
C PRO A 28 -11.61 -6.10 11.88
N GLY A 29 -12.33 -6.71 12.80
CA GLY A 29 -12.29 -8.16 12.99
C GLY A 29 -12.77 -8.95 11.78
N GLU A 30 -13.65 -8.37 10.97
CA GLU A 30 -14.13 -8.97 9.73
C GLU A 30 -13.26 -8.56 8.55
N LEU A 31 -12.73 -7.34 8.56
CA LEU A 31 -11.93 -6.82 7.45
C LEU A 31 -10.54 -7.43 7.40
N LEU A 32 -9.92 -7.72 8.54
CA LEU A 32 -8.55 -8.25 8.58
C LEU A 32 -8.38 -9.57 7.84
N PRO A 33 -9.26 -10.57 8.02
CA PRO A 33 -9.14 -11.80 7.23
C PRO A 33 -9.29 -11.56 5.73
N ALA A 34 -10.16 -10.64 5.33
CA ALA A 34 -10.33 -10.28 3.93
C ALA A 34 -9.08 -9.57 3.38
N TYR A 35 -8.50 -8.68 4.18
CA TYR A 35 -7.27 -8.00 3.83
C TYR A 35 -6.13 -9.03 3.63
N ASP A 36 -6.00 -10.00 4.52
CA ASP A 36 -4.99 -11.05 4.39
C ASP A 36 -5.16 -11.84 3.09
N ARG A 37 -6.39 -12.14 2.69
CA ARG A 37 -6.66 -12.80 1.41
C ARG A 37 -6.23 -11.95 0.22
N MET A 38 -6.43 -10.65 0.32
CA MET A 38 -6.00 -9.73 -0.74
C MET A 38 -4.47 -9.73 -0.87
N LEU A 39 -3.76 -9.70 0.25
CA LEU A 39 -2.29 -9.73 0.26
C LEU A 39 -1.73 -11.01 -0.36
N GLU A 40 -2.38 -12.14 -0.17
CA GLU A 40 -1.97 -13.39 -0.78
C GLU A 40 -1.94 -13.31 -2.31
N ARG A 41 -2.81 -12.48 -2.89
CA ARG A 41 -2.86 -12.30 -4.33
C ARG A 41 -1.79 -11.35 -4.85
N PHE A 42 -1.56 -10.25 -4.13
CA PHE A 42 -0.65 -9.21 -4.61
C PHE A 42 0.81 -9.44 -4.22
N GLY A 43 1.03 -10.05 -3.06
CA GLY A 43 2.38 -10.16 -2.52
C GLY A 43 2.89 -8.82 -2.03
N ILE A 44 3.02 -8.68 -0.72
CA ILE A 44 3.46 -7.43 -0.07
C ILE A 44 4.85 -7.00 -0.53
N ASP A 45 5.70 -7.96 -0.91
CA ASP A 45 7.08 -7.71 -1.30
C ASP A 45 7.21 -6.96 -2.63
N ALA A 46 6.14 -6.91 -3.40
CA ALA A 46 6.11 -6.14 -4.65
C ALA A 46 5.92 -4.64 -4.43
N LEU A 47 5.64 -4.23 -3.20
CA LEU A 47 5.33 -2.84 -2.87
C LEU A 47 6.54 -2.18 -2.20
N ASP A 48 6.86 -0.95 -2.61
CA ASP A 48 7.95 -0.18 -2.02
C ASP A 48 7.58 0.29 -0.60
N VAL A 49 6.34 0.71 -0.43
CA VAL A 49 5.80 1.10 0.87
C VAL A 49 4.41 0.50 0.99
N HIS A 50 4.18 -0.16 2.10
CA HIS A 50 2.86 -0.72 2.41
C HIS A 50 2.64 -0.68 3.91
N LEU A 51 1.57 -0.03 4.33
CA LEU A 51 1.19 0.03 5.74
C LEU A 51 -0.30 -0.30 5.84
N CYS A 52 -0.66 -1.13 6.81
CA CYS A 52 -2.05 -1.34 7.16
C CYS A 52 -2.28 -0.86 8.57
N ILE A 53 -3.16 0.09 8.72
CA ILE A 53 -3.51 0.67 10.02
C ILE A 53 -4.90 0.19 10.40
N VAL A 54 -5.02 -0.36 11.59
CA VAL A 54 -6.30 -0.79 12.14
C VAL A 54 -6.92 0.38 12.90
N ARG A 55 -8.12 0.78 12.47
CA ARG A 55 -8.91 1.81 13.13
C ARG A 55 -10.08 1.14 13.89
N ASP A 56 -10.75 1.88 14.75
CA ASP A 56 -11.92 1.36 15.45
C ASP A 56 -13.05 0.98 14.49
N ASP A 57 -13.15 1.66 13.36
CA ASP A 57 -14.23 1.53 12.39
C ASP A 57 -13.77 1.05 11.00
N GLY A 58 -12.58 0.49 10.89
CA GLY A 58 -12.10 -0.01 9.61
C GLY A 58 -10.61 -0.20 9.53
N LEU A 59 -10.13 -0.27 8.29
CA LEU A 59 -8.69 -0.35 7.99
C LEU A 59 -8.33 0.79 7.05
N THR A 60 -7.11 1.30 7.20
CA THR A 60 -6.53 2.21 6.22
C THR A 60 -5.23 1.61 5.72
N VAL A 61 -5.14 1.44 4.40
CA VAL A 61 -3.97 0.86 3.75
C VAL A 61 -3.26 1.96 2.97
N PHE A 62 -1.98 2.15 3.28
CA PHE A 62 -1.13 3.13 2.58
C PHE A 62 -0.20 2.39 1.64
N ASP A 63 -0.16 2.79 0.39
CA ASP A 63 0.74 2.24 -0.62
C ASP A 63 1.38 3.37 -1.41
N ALA A 64 2.66 3.16 -1.76
CA ALA A 64 3.38 4.09 -2.61
C ALA A 64 3.41 3.59 -4.04
N CYS A 65 3.24 4.52 -4.97
CA CYS A 65 3.34 4.29 -6.40
C CYS A 65 4.42 5.19 -7.00
N PRO A 66 4.97 4.82 -8.17
CA PRO A 66 5.99 5.66 -8.81
C PRO A 66 5.54 7.09 -9.11
N SER A 67 4.25 7.31 -9.33
CA SER A 67 3.72 8.64 -9.62
C SER A 67 2.23 8.71 -9.31
N LYS A 68 1.71 9.91 -9.25
CA LYS A 68 0.27 10.16 -9.12
C LYS A 68 -0.51 9.50 -10.27
N ALA A 69 0.01 9.60 -11.49
CA ALA A 69 -0.65 9.01 -12.66
C ALA A 69 -0.74 7.50 -12.55
N VAL A 70 0.32 6.85 -12.08
CA VAL A 70 0.33 5.39 -11.85
C VAL A 70 -0.68 5.02 -10.78
N HIS A 71 -0.76 5.81 -9.70
CA HIS A 71 -1.73 5.58 -8.64
C HIS A 71 -3.16 5.68 -9.17
N GLU A 72 -3.48 6.72 -9.92
CA GLU A 72 -4.81 6.91 -10.49
C GLU A 72 -5.21 5.78 -11.43
N GLU A 73 -4.26 5.29 -12.22
CA GLU A 73 -4.49 4.16 -13.11
C GLU A 73 -4.72 2.87 -12.33
N PHE A 74 -3.90 2.64 -11.29
CA PHE A 74 -3.98 1.43 -10.48
C PHE A 74 -5.33 1.30 -9.77
N ILE A 75 -5.81 2.37 -9.13
CA ILE A 75 -7.05 2.32 -8.37
C ILE A 75 -8.29 2.11 -9.23
N LYS A 76 -8.18 2.33 -10.54
CA LYS A 76 -9.25 2.09 -11.52
C LYS A 76 -9.09 0.75 -12.23
N SER A 77 -7.98 0.06 -12.00
CA SER A 77 -7.69 -1.18 -12.73
C SER A 77 -8.60 -2.32 -12.31
N ASP A 78 -8.92 -3.18 -13.27
CA ASP A 78 -9.69 -4.40 -13.01
C ASP A 78 -8.95 -5.32 -12.04
N MET A 79 -7.61 -5.31 -12.10
CA MET A 79 -6.79 -6.11 -11.21
C MET A 79 -7.02 -5.72 -9.75
N PHE A 80 -6.95 -4.42 -9.44
CA PHE A 80 -7.15 -3.93 -8.08
C PHE A 80 -8.61 -4.13 -7.63
N LEU A 81 -9.56 -3.66 -8.42
CA LEU A 81 -10.98 -3.74 -8.08
C LEU A 81 -11.45 -5.19 -7.96
N GLY A 82 -10.97 -6.05 -8.86
CA GLY A 82 -11.27 -7.47 -8.82
C GLY A 82 -10.69 -8.17 -7.61
N ALA A 83 -9.48 -7.82 -7.21
CA ALA A 83 -8.85 -8.40 -6.03
C ALA A 83 -9.56 -8.00 -4.74
N VAL A 84 -9.97 -6.72 -4.63
CA VAL A 84 -10.74 -6.22 -3.50
C VAL A 84 -12.07 -7.00 -3.38
N ALA A 85 -12.79 -7.12 -4.48
CA ALA A 85 -14.07 -7.82 -4.50
C ALA A 85 -13.90 -9.32 -4.19
N ALA A 86 -12.91 -9.97 -4.81
CA ALA A 86 -12.66 -11.39 -4.61
C ALA A 86 -12.25 -11.72 -3.17
N ALA A 87 -11.58 -10.78 -2.49
CA ALA A 87 -11.20 -10.95 -1.09
C ALA A 87 -12.37 -10.75 -0.13
N GLY A 88 -13.46 -10.17 -0.58
CA GLY A 88 -14.61 -9.88 0.26
C GLY A 88 -14.51 -8.54 0.99
N LEU A 89 -13.61 -7.67 0.54
CA LEU A 89 -13.51 -6.31 1.09
C LEU A 89 -14.60 -5.42 0.48
N PRO A 90 -15.10 -4.45 1.24
CA PRO A 90 -15.99 -3.44 0.67
C PRO A 90 -15.19 -2.54 -0.29
N ALA A 91 -15.91 -1.82 -1.13
CA ALA A 91 -15.27 -0.83 -2.00
C ALA A 91 -14.57 0.24 -1.14
N PRO A 92 -13.28 0.48 -1.36
CA PRO A 92 -12.55 1.45 -0.54
C PRO A 92 -12.84 2.88 -0.95
N ARG A 93 -12.71 3.78 0.02
CA ARG A 93 -12.60 5.20 -0.26
C ARG A 93 -11.13 5.49 -0.54
N ILE A 94 -10.83 6.04 -1.70
CA ILE A 94 -9.44 6.27 -2.13
C ILE A 94 -9.08 7.72 -1.92
N GLU A 95 -7.89 7.92 -1.37
CA GLU A 95 -7.35 9.25 -1.15
C GLU A 95 -5.93 9.31 -1.70
N GLY A 96 -5.68 10.23 -2.63
CA GLY A 96 -4.33 10.56 -3.07
C GLY A 96 -3.75 11.59 -2.11
N LEU A 97 -2.61 11.28 -1.49
CA LEU A 97 -2.05 12.12 -0.44
C LEU A 97 -0.98 13.07 -0.96
N GLY A 98 -0.03 12.57 -1.75
CA GLY A 98 1.04 13.40 -2.25
C GLY A 98 2.34 12.65 -2.39
N ASP A 99 3.39 13.37 -2.75
CA ASP A 99 4.73 12.81 -2.89
C ASP A 99 5.37 12.62 -1.51
N ILE A 100 6.02 11.49 -1.33
CA ILE A 100 6.70 11.19 -0.08
C ILE A 100 8.01 11.96 -0.03
N GLN A 101 8.16 12.86 0.94
CA GLN A 101 9.39 13.58 1.16
C GLN A 101 10.43 12.69 1.83
N VAL A 102 10.02 11.98 2.86
CA VAL A 102 10.86 11.04 3.59
C VAL A 102 10.01 9.87 4.04
N ALA A 103 10.50 8.65 3.82
CA ALA A 103 9.90 7.47 4.39
C ALA A 103 10.98 6.67 5.10
N HIS A 104 10.75 6.33 6.35
CA HIS A 104 11.68 5.52 7.12
C HIS A 104 10.90 4.58 8.02
N LEU A 105 11.21 3.29 7.89
CA LEU A 105 10.71 2.28 8.79
C LEU A 105 11.86 1.33 9.06
N ARG A 106 12.34 1.32 10.30
CA ARG A 106 13.57 0.61 10.65
C ARG A 106 13.45 -0.90 10.45
N HIS A 107 12.28 -1.45 10.73
CA HIS A 107 12.03 -2.87 10.64
C HIS A 107 10.69 -3.12 9.98
N GLU A 108 10.51 -4.33 9.44
CA GLU A 108 9.18 -4.80 9.15
C GLU A 108 8.43 -4.95 10.47
N VAL A 109 7.20 -4.44 10.52
CA VAL A 109 6.35 -4.53 11.70
C VAL A 109 5.21 -5.49 11.41
N ARG A 110 5.07 -6.50 12.25
CA ARG A 110 3.97 -7.46 12.18
C ARG A 110 3.42 -7.71 13.57
N PRO A 111 2.12 -8.12 13.66
CA PRO A 111 1.55 -8.47 14.95
C PRO A 111 2.29 -9.61 15.63
#